data_ae7a6f53816a80c532edd96dc8717622
#
_entry.id   ae7a6f53816a80c532edd96dc8717622
#
_cell.length_a   1.000
_cell.length_b   1.000
_cell.length_c   1.000
_cell.angle_alpha   90.00
_cell.angle_beta   90.00
_cell.angle_gamma   90.00
#
_symmetry.space_group_name_H-M   'P 1'
#
loop_
_entity.id
_entity.type
_entity.pdbx_description
1 polymer ?
#
loop_
_entity_poly.entity_id
_entity_poly.type
_entity_poly.pdbx_seq_one_letter_code
_entity_poly.pdbx_strand_id
1 'polypeptide(L)'
;MLYKNKLMILSLMSIIFIVSCSNDMKVESSAENADGGTYDEFVESLESTDGETFVEFMACTRGPDFNAENSTKMITAWQKLVTAESLFGVWGYVPAADTNAFGDTLWWELNWNSKEEADAKWDAWYQNEEAQAWAEEYSNVMVCDGEGRNSFDGIYPILPNTYGAVNESGYFYSEFYQCNYINDADREDAEAFLPGFTDAVRKSDYNGTGYSYANYFAHKNEDGSHVDTDVDFLWANFSNSKDSMDKASEMFDKDVRPKMFPLFSEFATCADTPDVYHGWTFYIGDKKEFMPDFNSMD
;
A
#
# COMPACT_ATOMS: atom_id res chain seq x y z
N MET A 1 -48.35 -17.37 -8.19
CA MET A 1 -48.47 -18.05 -9.49
C MET A 1 -47.19 -18.85 -9.70
N LEU A 2 -47.36 -20.15 -9.73
CA LEU A 2 -46.36 -21.20 -9.90
C LEU A 2 -45.72 -21.17 -11.27
N TYR A 3 -44.42 -21.55 -11.37
CA TYR A 3 -43.83 -22.34 -12.47
C TYR A 3 -42.45 -22.81 -12.03
N LYS A 4 -42.30 -24.01 -11.61
CA LYS A 4 -42.04 -25.31 -12.25
C LYS A 4 -40.61 -25.48 -12.76
N ASN A 5 -39.95 -26.38 -12.02
CA ASN A 5 -38.84 -27.30 -12.32
C ASN A 5 -38.59 -27.65 -13.79
N LYS A 6 -37.35 -27.77 -14.17
CA LYS A 6 -36.85 -28.85 -15.03
C LYS A 6 -35.47 -29.32 -14.59
N LEU A 7 -35.46 -30.46 -13.95
CA LEU A 7 -34.37 -31.40 -13.83
C LEU A 7 -34.08 -31.99 -15.23
N MET A 8 -32.83 -32.09 -15.60
CA MET A 8 -32.41 -33.00 -16.67
C MET A 8 -31.10 -33.67 -16.29
N ILE A 9 -31.24 -34.95 -15.98
CA ILE A 9 -30.20 -35.96 -15.73
C ILE A 9 -29.86 -36.60 -17.09
N LEU A 10 -28.63 -36.99 -17.27
CA LEU A 10 -28.01 -38.07 -18.06
C LEU A 10 -26.68 -37.61 -18.65
N SER A 11 -25.58 -38.35 -18.72
CA SER A 11 -25.28 -39.76 -18.48
C SER A 11 -23.76 -39.93 -18.56
N LEU A 12 -23.30 -40.90 -17.84
CA LEU A 12 -21.93 -41.46 -17.85
C LEU A 12 -21.40 -41.76 -19.26
N MET A 13 -20.08 -41.51 -19.45
CA MET A 13 -19.26 -42.47 -20.20
C MET A 13 -17.82 -42.43 -19.68
N SER A 14 -17.46 -43.47 -18.97
CA SER A 14 -16.13 -43.85 -18.55
C SER A 14 -15.31 -44.31 -19.77
N ILE A 15 -14.11 -43.76 -19.96
CA ILE A 15 -13.08 -44.41 -20.74
C ILE A 15 -11.79 -44.42 -19.88
N ILE A 16 -11.48 -45.62 -19.40
CA ILE A 16 -10.21 -45.94 -18.74
C ILE A 16 -9.18 -46.13 -19.85
N PHE A 17 -8.09 -45.35 -19.82
CA PHE A 17 -6.85 -45.69 -20.46
C PHE A 17 -5.76 -45.78 -19.40
N ILE A 18 -5.40 -47.03 -19.08
CA ILE A 18 -4.20 -47.37 -18.34
C ILE A 18 -3.06 -47.38 -19.36
N VAL A 19 -2.12 -46.42 -19.22
CA VAL A 19 -0.81 -46.56 -19.79
C VAL A 19 0.20 -46.43 -18.64
N SER A 20 0.71 -47.55 -18.22
CA SER A 20 1.87 -47.69 -17.36
C SER A 20 3.10 -47.31 -18.17
N CYS A 21 3.83 -46.27 -17.72
CA CYS A 21 5.27 -46.16 -17.99
C CYS A 21 5.92 -45.58 -16.72
N SER A 22 6.58 -46.51 -16.02
CA SER A 22 7.56 -46.18 -15.01
C SER A 22 8.73 -45.46 -15.65
N ASN A 23 8.90 -44.18 -15.24
CA ASN A 23 10.21 -43.53 -15.26
C ASN A 23 10.43 -42.90 -13.91
N ASP A 24 11.37 -43.49 -13.16
CA ASP A 24 11.99 -42.87 -12.00
C ASP A 24 12.61 -41.54 -12.39
N MET A 25 11.84 -40.47 -12.31
CA MET A 25 12.37 -39.12 -12.27
C MET A 25 12.60 -38.79 -10.81
N LYS A 26 13.87 -38.89 -10.38
CA LYS A 26 14.36 -38.23 -9.19
C LYS A 26 13.93 -36.78 -9.31
N VAL A 27 12.93 -36.38 -8.50
CA VAL A 27 12.71 -35.00 -8.16
C VAL A 27 13.89 -34.61 -7.28
N GLU A 28 14.95 -34.11 -7.90
CA GLU A 28 15.86 -33.22 -7.20
C GLU A 28 15.02 -32.01 -6.87
N SER A 29 14.68 -31.85 -5.58
CA SER A 29 14.19 -30.60 -5.04
C SER A 29 15.33 -29.58 -5.16
N SER A 30 15.42 -28.92 -6.30
CA SER A 30 16.03 -27.62 -6.34
C SER A 30 15.09 -26.71 -5.52
N ALA A 31 15.39 -26.57 -4.25
CA ALA A 31 15.06 -25.36 -3.55
C ALA A 31 15.86 -24.27 -4.30
N GLU A 32 15.32 -23.77 -5.40
CA GLU A 32 15.68 -22.46 -5.90
C GLU A 32 15.32 -21.51 -4.77
N ASN A 33 16.35 -20.90 -4.21
CA ASN A 33 16.26 -19.78 -3.34
C ASN A 33 15.33 -18.78 -4.05
N ALA A 34 14.16 -18.54 -3.49
CA ALA A 34 13.39 -17.35 -3.79
C ALA A 34 14.28 -16.21 -3.29
N ASP A 35 15.05 -15.65 -4.20
CA ASP A 35 15.89 -14.47 -4.00
C ASP A 35 14.90 -13.30 -3.98
N GLY A 36 14.28 -13.07 -2.84
CA GLY A 36 13.43 -11.92 -2.64
C GLY A 36 14.32 -10.69 -2.51
N GLY A 37 13.95 -9.62 -3.20
CA GLY A 37 14.74 -8.41 -3.32
C GLY A 37 14.99 -7.69 -1.98
N THR A 38 16.06 -6.95 -1.88
CA THR A 38 16.38 -6.09 -0.74
C THR A 38 15.56 -4.80 -0.81
N TYR A 39 15.50 -4.02 0.28
CA TYR A 39 14.90 -2.68 0.24
C TYR A 39 15.54 -1.79 -0.84
N ASP A 40 16.84 -1.95 -1.08
CA ASP A 40 17.54 -1.25 -2.14
C ASP A 40 17.06 -1.68 -3.53
N GLU A 41 16.73 -2.98 -3.73
CA GLU A 41 16.14 -3.49 -4.98
C GLU A 41 14.68 -3.06 -5.14
N PHE A 42 13.92 -2.90 -4.05
CA PHE A 42 12.60 -2.25 -4.10
C PHE A 42 12.72 -0.80 -4.59
N VAL A 43 13.64 -0.04 -4.02
CA VAL A 43 13.95 1.34 -4.44
C VAL A 43 14.41 1.37 -5.90
N GLU A 44 15.29 0.46 -6.32
CA GLU A 44 15.76 0.33 -7.70
C GLU A 44 14.63 -0.11 -8.65
N SER A 45 13.67 -0.92 -8.18
CA SER A 45 12.48 -1.29 -8.97
C SER A 45 11.54 -0.11 -9.19
N LEU A 46 11.35 0.75 -8.20
CA LEU A 46 10.59 2.00 -8.36
C LEU A 46 11.24 2.93 -9.39
N GLU A 47 12.57 3.02 -9.41
CA GLU A 47 13.30 3.78 -10.43
C GLU A 47 13.16 3.13 -11.83
N SER A 48 13.05 1.79 -11.91
CA SER A 48 12.95 1.05 -13.18
C SER A 48 11.56 1.06 -13.81
N THR A 49 10.52 1.31 -13.02
CA THR A 49 9.11 1.42 -13.48
C THR A 49 8.68 2.84 -13.79
N ASP A 50 9.63 3.78 -14.00
CA ASP A 50 9.40 5.22 -13.96
C ASP A 50 8.75 5.67 -12.62
N GLY A 51 8.91 4.84 -11.58
CA GLY A 51 8.43 5.12 -10.22
C GLY A 51 6.93 4.93 -9.99
N GLU A 52 6.21 4.26 -10.89
CA GLU A 52 4.76 4.02 -10.72
C GLU A 52 4.47 2.59 -10.26
N THR A 53 3.60 2.45 -9.25
CA THR A 53 3.10 1.17 -8.73
C THR A 53 1.58 1.19 -8.61
N PHE A 54 0.93 0.02 -8.63
CA PHE A 54 -0.47 -0.09 -8.28
C PHE A 54 -0.62 -0.21 -6.76
N VAL A 55 -1.43 0.66 -6.17
CA VAL A 55 -1.58 0.80 -4.71
C VAL A 55 -3.02 0.59 -4.31
N GLU A 56 -3.24 -0.18 -3.26
CA GLU A 56 -4.56 -0.37 -2.67
C GLU A 56 -4.54 -0.01 -1.19
N PHE A 57 -5.56 0.73 -0.75
CA PHE A 57 -5.83 0.99 0.67
C PHE A 57 -7.10 0.26 1.10
N MET A 58 -6.99 -0.61 2.10
CA MET A 58 -8.13 -1.24 2.75
C MET A 58 -8.47 -0.49 4.03
N ALA A 59 -9.75 -0.15 4.19
CA ALA A 59 -10.27 0.33 5.46
C ALA A 59 -10.37 -0.82 6.47
N CYS A 60 -9.84 -0.61 7.67
CA CYS A 60 -9.86 -1.59 8.73
C CYS A 60 -10.47 -1.02 10.02
N THR A 61 -11.11 -1.88 10.79
CA THR A 61 -11.72 -1.56 12.08
C THR A 61 -11.03 -2.32 13.20
N ARG A 62 -10.73 -1.62 14.31
CA ARG A 62 -10.18 -2.22 15.51
C ARG A 62 -11.19 -3.18 16.13
N GLY A 63 -10.74 -4.40 16.46
CA GLY A 63 -11.48 -5.31 17.31
C GLY A 63 -11.23 -5.05 18.81
N PRO A 64 -11.97 -5.73 19.70
CA PRO A 64 -11.84 -5.55 21.16
C PRO A 64 -10.46 -5.97 21.71
N ASP A 65 -9.73 -6.82 21.01
CA ASP A 65 -8.41 -7.33 21.39
C ASP A 65 -7.26 -6.59 20.69
N PHE A 66 -7.54 -5.44 20.02
CA PHE A 66 -6.53 -4.64 19.33
C PHE A 66 -5.55 -4.04 20.34
N ASN A 67 -4.30 -4.47 20.27
CA ASN A 67 -3.17 -3.97 21.06
C ASN A 67 -1.85 -4.40 20.41
N ALA A 68 -0.73 -3.84 20.84
CA ALA A 68 0.60 -4.09 20.28
C ALA A 68 0.96 -5.60 20.22
N GLU A 69 0.72 -6.35 21.30
CA GLU A 69 1.03 -7.78 21.35
C GLU A 69 0.23 -8.61 20.34
N ASN A 70 -1.08 -8.38 20.28
CA ASN A 70 -1.96 -9.13 19.38
C ASN A 70 -1.76 -8.71 17.91
N SER A 71 -1.50 -7.41 17.64
CA SER A 71 -1.13 -6.93 16.32
C SER A 71 0.17 -7.57 15.83
N THR A 72 1.18 -7.69 16.72
CA THR A 72 2.43 -8.41 16.40
C THR A 72 2.16 -9.86 16.02
N LYS A 73 1.32 -10.59 16.78
CA LYS A 73 0.96 -11.98 16.48
C LYS A 73 0.25 -12.11 15.13
N MET A 74 -0.72 -11.22 14.89
CA MET A 74 -1.50 -11.16 13.66
C MET A 74 -0.60 -10.94 12.44
N ILE A 75 0.28 -9.93 12.48
CA ILE A 75 1.19 -9.63 11.37
C ILE A 75 2.21 -10.75 11.17
N THR A 76 2.78 -11.33 12.25
CA THR A 76 3.70 -12.48 12.14
C THR A 76 3.04 -13.69 11.48
N ALA A 77 1.78 -13.94 11.76
CA ALA A 77 1.04 -15.04 11.15
C ALA A 77 0.72 -14.74 9.68
N TRP A 78 0.31 -13.49 9.35
CA TRP A 78 0.04 -13.03 8.00
C TRP A 78 1.28 -13.11 7.09
N GLN A 79 2.44 -12.69 7.58
CA GLN A 79 3.70 -12.73 6.80
C GLN A 79 4.06 -14.12 6.30
N LYS A 80 3.62 -15.19 7.00
CA LYS A 80 3.85 -16.58 6.56
C LYS A 80 2.97 -17.00 5.39
N LEU A 81 1.86 -16.28 5.17
CA LEU A 81 0.89 -16.54 4.10
C LEU A 81 1.22 -15.74 2.83
N VAL A 82 2.01 -14.68 2.97
CA VAL A 82 2.38 -13.82 1.84
C VAL A 82 3.39 -14.51 0.94
N THR A 83 3.10 -14.53 -0.35
CA THR A 83 4.04 -14.93 -1.40
C THR A 83 4.55 -13.69 -2.11
N ALA A 84 5.87 -13.49 -2.09
CA ALA A 84 6.55 -12.24 -2.40
C ALA A 84 6.51 -11.74 -3.85
N GLU A 85 6.13 -12.58 -4.81
CA GLU A 85 6.44 -12.37 -6.23
C GLU A 85 5.83 -11.13 -6.92
N SER A 86 4.92 -10.40 -6.29
CA SER A 86 4.28 -9.21 -6.92
C SER A 86 3.97 -8.08 -5.95
N LEU A 87 4.28 -8.28 -4.67
CA LEU A 87 3.99 -7.35 -3.60
C LEU A 87 5.29 -6.68 -3.15
N PHE A 88 5.45 -5.41 -3.46
CA PHE A 88 6.66 -4.65 -3.09
C PHE A 88 6.71 -4.34 -1.60
N GLY A 89 5.60 -3.88 -1.05
CA GLY A 89 5.55 -3.46 0.33
C GLY A 89 4.13 -3.42 0.87
N VAL A 90 4.04 -3.48 2.20
CA VAL A 90 2.78 -3.36 2.93
C VAL A 90 2.99 -2.52 4.17
N TRP A 91 2.08 -1.59 4.38
CA TRP A 91 2.10 -0.69 5.51
C TRP A 91 0.74 -0.68 6.21
N GLY A 92 0.77 -0.40 7.51
CA GLY A 92 -0.43 -0.20 8.31
C GLY A 92 -0.41 1.16 8.95
N TYR A 93 -1.59 1.78 9.06
CA TYR A 93 -1.76 3.13 9.55
C TYR A 93 -2.78 3.16 10.69
N VAL A 94 -2.42 3.84 11.76
CA VAL A 94 -3.30 4.11 12.92
C VAL A 94 -3.49 5.62 13.03
N PRO A 95 -4.74 6.13 13.12
CA PRO A 95 -4.98 7.56 13.27
C PRO A 95 -4.19 8.16 14.43
N ALA A 96 -3.49 9.27 14.15
CA ALA A 96 -2.71 10.01 15.14
C ALA A 96 -3.45 11.26 15.66
N ALA A 97 -4.64 11.57 15.10
CA ALA A 97 -5.47 12.68 15.56
C ALA A 97 -6.97 12.38 15.39
N ASP A 98 -7.77 12.91 16.30
CA ASP A 98 -9.24 12.80 16.25
C ASP A 98 -9.87 13.65 15.14
N THR A 99 -9.06 14.48 14.47
CA THR A 99 -9.50 15.38 13.38
C THR A 99 -9.43 14.75 12.00
N ASN A 100 -8.94 13.50 11.89
CA ASN A 100 -8.90 12.79 10.62
C ASN A 100 -10.29 12.64 10.01
N ALA A 101 -10.40 12.85 8.69
CA ALA A 101 -11.67 12.78 7.97
C ALA A 101 -12.34 11.41 8.07
N PHE A 102 -11.56 10.36 8.17
CA PHE A 102 -12.04 8.98 8.33
C PHE A 102 -12.11 8.51 9.79
N GLY A 103 -11.99 9.43 10.75
CA GLY A 103 -12.11 9.14 12.18
C GLY A 103 -11.11 8.07 12.66
N ASP A 104 -11.65 7.00 13.27
CA ASP A 104 -10.87 5.90 13.85
C ASP A 104 -10.46 4.81 12.86
N THR A 105 -10.73 4.99 11.57
CA THR A 105 -10.40 3.99 10.53
C THR A 105 -8.89 3.75 10.48
N LEU A 106 -8.51 2.49 10.62
CA LEU A 106 -7.16 2.03 10.33
C LEU A 106 -7.06 1.82 8.82
N TRP A 107 -5.86 1.96 8.27
CA TRP A 107 -5.63 1.65 6.87
C TRP A 107 -4.55 0.59 6.73
N TRP A 108 -4.74 -0.27 5.75
CA TRP A 108 -3.76 -1.25 5.31
C TRP A 108 -3.45 -0.97 3.84
N GLU A 109 -2.23 -0.53 3.56
CA GLU A 109 -1.73 -0.23 2.22
C GLU A 109 -0.97 -1.43 1.66
N LEU A 110 -1.26 -1.77 0.40
CA LEU A 110 -0.54 -2.78 -0.38
C LEU A 110 -0.02 -2.14 -1.66
N ASN A 111 1.26 -2.33 -1.96
CA ASN A 111 1.87 -1.88 -3.19
C ASN A 111 2.24 -3.08 -4.09
N TRP A 112 1.77 -3.04 -5.32
CA TRP A 112 1.89 -4.10 -6.30
C TRP A 112 2.62 -3.62 -7.56
N ASN A 113 3.20 -4.56 -8.33
CA ASN A 113 3.76 -4.25 -9.65
C ASN A 113 2.71 -3.74 -10.64
N SER A 114 1.51 -4.34 -10.60
CA SER A 114 0.40 -3.98 -11.48
C SER A 114 -0.94 -4.38 -10.88
N LYS A 115 -2.01 -3.82 -11.44
CA LYS A 115 -3.39 -4.19 -11.10
C LYS A 115 -3.68 -5.67 -11.39
N GLU A 116 -3.22 -6.18 -12.53
CA GLU A 116 -3.45 -7.57 -12.93
C GLU A 116 -2.83 -8.55 -11.92
N GLU A 117 -1.64 -8.23 -11.42
CA GLU A 117 -1.00 -9.05 -10.38
C GLU A 117 -1.73 -8.95 -9.04
N ALA A 118 -2.19 -7.76 -8.66
CA ALA A 118 -3.02 -7.56 -7.47
C ALA A 118 -4.29 -8.39 -7.55
N ASP A 119 -5.05 -8.28 -8.64
CA ASP A 119 -6.30 -9.03 -8.87
C ASP A 119 -6.05 -10.56 -8.77
N ALA A 120 -5.01 -11.06 -9.43
CA ALA A 120 -4.66 -12.49 -9.38
C ALA A 120 -4.29 -12.96 -7.96
N LYS A 121 -3.61 -12.12 -7.16
CA LYS A 121 -3.25 -12.44 -5.77
C LYS A 121 -4.45 -12.37 -4.84
N TRP A 122 -5.36 -11.42 -5.04
CA TRP A 122 -6.63 -11.39 -4.30
C TRP A 122 -7.49 -12.60 -4.58
N ASP A 123 -7.62 -13.03 -5.85
CA ASP A 123 -8.34 -14.25 -6.21
C ASP A 123 -7.75 -15.49 -5.51
N ALA A 124 -6.42 -15.58 -5.45
CA ALA A 124 -5.73 -16.65 -4.75
C ALA A 124 -5.94 -16.57 -3.22
N TRP A 125 -5.92 -15.37 -2.63
CA TRP A 125 -6.14 -15.12 -1.21
C TRP A 125 -7.53 -15.57 -0.77
N TYR A 126 -8.57 -15.22 -1.53
CA TYR A 126 -9.94 -15.63 -1.20
C TYR A 126 -10.19 -17.15 -1.33
N GLN A 127 -9.36 -17.86 -2.11
CA GLN A 127 -9.42 -19.31 -2.26
C GLN A 127 -8.50 -20.05 -1.27
N ASN A 128 -7.65 -19.35 -0.54
CA ASN A 128 -6.70 -19.94 0.39
C ASN A 128 -7.36 -20.20 1.76
N GLU A 129 -7.55 -21.47 2.12
CA GLU A 129 -8.17 -21.87 3.40
C GLU A 129 -7.36 -21.38 4.62
N GLU A 130 -6.03 -21.35 4.53
CA GLU A 130 -5.17 -20.85 5.62
C GLU A 130 -5.32 -19.34 5.80
N ALA A 131 -5.47 -18.58 4.70
CA ALA A 131 -5.72 -17.14 4.76
C ALA A 131 -7.11 -16.83 5.37
N GLN A 132 -8.14 -17.60 5.02
CA GLN A 132 -9.46 -17.46 5.63
C GLN A 132 -9.46 -17.83 7.11
N ALA A 133 -8.73 -18.89 7.51
CA ALA A 133 -8.56 -19.27 8.91
C ALA A 133 -7.81 -18.18 9.70
N TRP A 134 -6.80 -17.56 9.12
CA TRP A 134 -6.09 -16.41 9.70
C TRP A 134 -7.05 -15.22 9.91
N ALA A 135 -7.85 -14.87 8.91
CA ALA A 135 -8.79 -13.75 9.02
C ALA A 135 -9.84 -13.99 10.12
N GLU A 136 -10.32 -15.22 10.28
CA GLU A 136 -11.24 -15.61 11.36
C GLU A 136 -10.55 -15.56 12.74
N GLU A 137 -9.34 -16.12 12.87
CA GLU A 137 -8.57 -16.16 14.12
C GLU A 137 -8.30 -14.76 14.67
N TYR A 138 -7.96 -13.80 13.79
CA TYR A 138 -7.60 -12.45 14.20
C TYR A 138 -8.74 -11.42 14.06
N SER A 139 -9.98 -11.86 13.81
CA SER A 139 -11.15 -10.98 13.66
C SER A 139 -11.45 -10.09 14.88
N ASN A 140 -11.06 -10.54 16.09
CA ASN A 140 -11.15 -9.73 17.32
C ASN A 140 -9.98 -8.73 17.46
N VAL A 141 -8.93 -8.85 16.69
CA VAL A 141 -7.82 -7.88 16.66
C VAL A 141 -8.14 -6.78 15.65
N MET A 142 -8.38 -7.14 14.40
CA MET A 142 -8.68 -6.20 13.33
C MET A 142 -9.47 -6.87 12.21
N VAL A 143 -10.41 -6.13 11.62
CA VAL A 143 -11.15 -6.57 10.42
C VAL A 143 -10.97 -5.54 9.33
N CYS A 144 -10.53 -5.95 8.16
CA CYS A 144 -10.36 -5.09 7.00
C CYS A 144 -11.38 -5.41 5.91
N ASP A 145 -11.85 -4.37 5.22
CA ASP A 145 -12.73 -4.49 4.06
C ASP A 145 -11.91 -4.77 2.79
N GLY A 146 -11.69 -6.06 2.52
CA GLY A 146 -10.93 -6.49 1.36
C GLY A 146 -11.68 -6.35 0.03
N GLU A 147 -13.00 -6.10 0.04
CA GLU A 147 -13.79 -5.88 -1.18
C GLU A 147 -13.91 -4.39 -1.52
N GLY A 148 -13.95 -3.52 -0.49
CA GLY A 148 -14.03 -2.06 -0.63
C GLY A 148 -12.65 -1.37 -0.64
N ARG A 149 -11.68 -1.91 -1.41
CA ARG A 149 -10.34 -1.31 -1.53
C ARG A 149 -10.37 -0.05 -2.39
N ASN A 150 -9.71 1.00 -1.93
CA ASN A 150 -9.45 2.20 -2.72
C ASN A 150 -8.17 1.99 -3.53
N SER A 151 -8.23 2.18 -4.84
CA SER A 151 -7.14 1.87 -5.77
C SER A 151 -6.52 3.13 -6.37
N PHE A 152 -5.19 3.17 -6.40
CA PHE A 152 -4.41 4.30 -6.88
C PHE A 152 -3.21 3.82 -7.72
N ASP A 153 -2.71 4.75 -8.54
CA ASP A 153 -1.39 4.66 -9.17
C ASP A 153 -0.43 5.51 -8.33
N GLY A 154 0.56 4.86 -7.71
CA GLY A 154 1.50 5.51 -6.78
C GLY A 154 2.78 5.95 -7.47
N ILE A 155 3.19 7.21 -7.26
CA ILE A 155 4.48 7.76 -7.70
C ILE A 155 5.26 8.23 -6.46
N TYR A 156 6.55 7.88 -6.39
CA TYR A 156 7.43 8.15 -5.25
C TYR A 156 8.64 9.00 -5.64
N PRO A 157 8.50 10.32 -5.82
CA PRO A 157 9.58 11.18 -6.32
C PRO A 157 10.74 11.39 -5.34
N ILE A 158 10.50 11.18 -4.05
CA ILE A 158 11.52 11.16 -3.00
C ILE A 158 11.29 9.93 -2.12
N LEU A 159 12.27 9.04 -2.13
CA LEU A 159 12.21 7.76 -1.43
C LEU A 159 12.51 7.91 0.06
N PRO A 160 12.00 7.00 0.92
CA PRO A 160 12.11 7.11 2.38
C PRO A 160 13.52 7.20 2.96
N ASN A 161 14.54 6.72 2.26
CA ASN A 161 15.93 6.76 2.72
C ASN A 161 16.73 7.98 2.24
N THR A 162 16.13 8.88 1.45
CA THR A 162 16.84 10.02 0.82
C THR A 162 17.37 11.02 1.84
N TYR A 163 16.63 11.31 2.91
CA TYR A 163 16.95 12.31 3.93
C TYR A 163 17.18 11.74 5.33
N GLY A 164 17.70 10.55 5.41
CA GLY A 164 18.03 9.87 6.65
C GLY A 164 17.67 8.38 6.61
N ALA A 165 18.24 7.61 7.54
CA ALA A 165 17.93 6.19 7.63
C ALA A 165 16.46 5.97 7.97
N VAL A 166 15.85 4.98 7.34
CA VAL A 166 14.54 4.47 7.74
C VAL A 166 14.62 4.00 9.20
N ASN A 167 13.58 4.25 9.98
CA ASN A 167 13.53 3.80 11.36
C ASN A 167 13.60 2.26 11.41
N GLU A 168 14.58 1.71 12.13
CA GLU A 168 14.76 0.26 12.25
C GLU A 168 13.57 -0.44 12.91
N SER A 169 12.73 0.30 13.67
CA SER A 169 11.47 -0.21 14.23
C SER A 169 10.37 -0.39 13.18
N GLY A 170 10.58 0.08 11.94
CA GLY A 170 9.58 0.15 10.89
C GLY A 170 8.52 1.23 11.07
N TYR A 171 8.61 2.01 12.14
CA TYR A 171 7.70 3.11 12.41
C TYR A 171 8.02 4.33 11.55
N PHE A 172 6.97 5.04 11.13
CA PHE A 172 7.03 6.36 10.53
C PHE A 172 5.78 7.19 10.90
N TYR A 173 5.85 8.49 10.70
CA TYR A 173 4.71 9.41 10.82
C TYR A 173 4.33 9.89 9.43
N SER A 174 3.03 10.01 9.16
CA SER A 174 2.54 10.40 7.84
C SER A 174 1.40 11.41 7.90
N GLU A 175 1.31 12.20 6.81
CA GLU A 175 0.26 13.17 6.55
C GLU A 175 -0.28 12.92 5.14
N PHE A 176 -1.60 12.74 5.02
CA PHE A 176 -2.28 12.55 3.75
C PHE A 176 -3.21 13.72 3.47
N TYR A 177 -2.98 14.42 2.39
CA TYR A 177 -3.85 15.47 1.89
C TYR A 177 -4.72 14.93 0.76
N GLN A 178 -6.04 15.07 0.91
CA GLN A 178 -7.03 14.75 -0.13
C GLN A 178 -7.08 15.89 -1.11
N CYS A 179 -6.80 15.64 -2.39
CA CYS A 179 -6.65 16.66 -3.41
C CYS A 179 -7.57 16.42 -4.60
N ASN A 180 -8.03 17.52 -5.21
CA ASN A 180 -8.85 17.50 -6.41
C ASN A 180 -8.30 18.47 -7.44
N TYR A 181 -8.45 18.12 -8.72
CA TYR A 181 -8.09 19.01 -9.82
C TYR A 181 -9.06 20.19 -9.92
N ILE A 182 -8.56 21.30 -10.41
CA ILE A 182 -9.33 22.53 -10.67
C ILE A 182 -9.00 23.05 -12.07
N ASN A 183 -9.80 23.96 -12.58
CA ASN A 183 -9.55 24.69 -13.84
C ASN A 183 -9.33 23.75 -15.07
N ASP A 184 -10.10 22.68 -15.17
CA ASP A 184 -9.98 21.66 -16.23
C ASP A 184 -8.61 20.95 -16.29
N ALA A 185 -7.83 21.02 -15.21
CA ALA A 185 -6.57 20.29 -15.06
C ALA A 185 -6.82 18.79 -14.82
N ASP A 186 -5.77 18.00 -15.02
CA ASP A 186 -5.81 16.57 -14.85
C ASP A 186 -4.49 16.02 -14.26
N ARG A 187 -4.33 14.71 -14.31
CA ARG A 187 -3.15 14.00 -13.82
C ARG A 187 -1.87 14.45 -14.53
N GLU A 188 -1.91 14.75 -15.84
CA GLU A 188 -0.73 15.16 -16.60
C GLU A 188 -0.16 16.49 -16.06
N ASP A 189 -1.05 17.44 -15.68
CA ASP A 189 -0.63 18.70 -15.05
C ASP A 189 0.05 18.47 -13.72
N ALA A 190 -0.50 17.56 -12.88
CA ALA A 190 0.10 17.21 -11.61
C ALA A 190 1.47 16.52 -11.80
N GLU A 191 1.59 15.56 -12.70
CA GLU A 191 2.86 14.90 -13.01
C GLU A 191 3.91 15.88 -13.55
N ALA A 192 3.52 16.83 -14.39
CA ALA A 192 4.41 17.86 -14.89
C ALA A 192 4.94 18.79 -13.78
N PHE A 193 4.19 18.96 -12.69
CA PHE A 193 4.60 19.75 -11.52
C PHE A 193 5.65 19.03 -10.64
N LEU A 194 5.60 17.69 -10.51
CA LEU A 194 6.40 16.92 -9.57
C LEU A 194 7.92 17.13 -9.70
N PRO A 195 8.53 17.17 -10.91
CA PRO A 195 9.98 17.40 -11.04
C PRO A 195 10.43 18.74 -10.45
N GLY A 196 9.65 19.80 -10.65
CA GLY A 196 9.93 21.13 -10.10
C GLY A 196 9.83 21.17 -8.57
N PHE A 197 8.81 20.50 -8.02
CA PHE A 197 8.64 20.35 -6.58
C PHE A 197 9.78 19.53 -5.96
N THR A 198 10.10 18.38 -6.54
CA THR A 198 11.22 17.53 -6.10
C THR A 198 12.54 18.29 -6.09
N ASP A 199 12.82 19.06 -7.14
CA ASP A 199 14.04 19.91 -7.23
C ASP A 199 14.06 20.99 -6.15
N ALA A 200 12.92 21.61 -5.83
CA ALA A 200 12.80 22.59 -4.76
C ALA A 200 13.06 21.97 -3.37
N VAL A 201 12.53 20.76 -3.11
CA VAL A 201 12.80 20.01 -1.89
C VAL A 201 14.28 19.62 -1.80
N ARG A 202 14.87 19.09 -2.86
CA ARG A 202 16.30 18.69 -2.91
C ARG A 202 17.26 19.86 -2.68
N LYS A 203 16.85 21.08 -2.99
CA LYS A 203 17.64 22.31 -2.72
C LYS A 203 17.49 22.86 -1.31
N SER A 204 16.60 22.29 -0.52
CA SER A 204 16.37 22.65 0.88
C SER A 204 17.05 21.64 1.81
N ASP A 205 17.26 22.01 3.08
CA ASP A 205 17.98 21.16 4.03
C ASP A 205 17.02 20.24 4.80
N TYR A 206 16.60 19.14 4.18
CA TYR A 206 15.77 18.10 4.80
C TYR A 206 16.58 17.02 5.54
N ASN A 207 17.90 17.15 5.64
CA ASN A 207 18.76 16.14 6.23
C ASN A 207 18.34 15.78 7.66
N GLY A 208 18.28 14.48 7.95
CA GLY A 208 17.94 13.95 9.26
C GLY A 208 16.44 13.94 9.60
N THR A 209 15.56 14.40 8.70
CA THR A 209 14.10 14.33 8.90
C THR A 209 13.52 12.98 8.52
N GLY A 210 14.22 12.20 7.67
CA GLY A 210 13.67 11.01 7.03
C GLY A 210 12.51 11.34 6.10
N TYR A 211 12.41 12.59 5.61
CA TYR A 211 11.31 13.03 4.76
C TYR A 211 11.30 12.30 3.42
N SER A 212 10.13 11.85 3.05
CA SER A 212 9.81 11.35 1.71
C SER A 212 8.38 11.75 1.38
N TYR A 213 8.01 11.65 0.12
CA TYR A 213 6.63 11.87 -0.28
C TYR A 213 6.22 10.99 -1.45
N ALA A 214 4.93 10.73 -1.52
CA ALA A 214 4.29 10.03 -2.62
C ALA A 214 3.06 10.80 -3.11
N ASN A 215 2.69 10.56 -4.36
CA ASN A 215 1.41 10.95 -4.91
C ASN A 215 0.67 9.68 -5.34
N TYR A 216 -0.54 9.52 -4.84
CA TYR A 216 -1.43 8.41 -5.17
C TYR A 216 -2.56 8.94 -6.03
N PHE A 217 -2.47 8.76 -7.35
CA PHE A 217 -3.48 9.17 -8.31
C PHE A 217 -4.60 8.14 -8.35
N ALA A 218 -5.85 8.59 -8.25
CA ALA A 218 -6.99 7.69 -8.31
C ALA A 218 -6.94 6.84 -9.57
N HIS A 219 -6.89 5.50 -9.38
CA HIS A 219 -6.81 4.58 -10.51
C HIS A 219 -8.08 4.66 -11.35
N LYS A 220 -7.94 4.76 -12.67
CA LYS A 220 -9.05 4.81 -13.59
C LYS A 220 -9.23 3.48 -14.32
N ASN A 221 -10.46 3.00 -14.34
CA ASN A 221 -10.85 1.90 -15.20
C ASN A 221 -10.68 2.25 -16.69
N GLU A 222 -10.74 1.26 -17.57
CA GLU A 222 -10.69 1.47 -19.02
C GLU A 222 -11.77 2.42 -19.56
N ASP A 223 -12.91 2.52 -18.88
CA ASP A 223 -14.01 3.44 -19.22
C ASP A 223 -13.79 4.87 -18.66
N GLY A 224 -12.68 5.11 -17.94
CA GLY A 224 -12.32 6.38 -17.34
C GLY A 224 -13.00 6.69 -16.00
N SER A 225 -13.80 5.76 -15.45
CA SER A 225 -14.34 5.89 -14.10
C SER A 225 -13.25 5.61 -13.04
N HIS A 226 -13.32 6.32 -11.90
CA HIS A 226 -12.45 6.02 -10.77
C HIS A 226 -12.92 4.74 -10.06
N VAL A 227 -11.97 4.01 -9.47
CA VAL A 227 -12.26 2.86 -8.64
C VAL A 227 -12.35 3.33 -7.19
N ASP A 228 -13.58 3.41 -6.68
CA ASP A 228 -13.95 3.58 -5.26
C ASP A 228 -13.25 4.72 -4.48
N THR A 229 -12.99 5.86 -5.13
CA THR A 229 -12.48 7.06 -4.43
C THR A 229 -13.17 8.34 -4.88
N ASP A 230 -13.40 9.24 -3.92
CA ASP A 230 -14.04 10.55 -4.14
C ASP A 230 -13.01 11.67 -4.37
N VAL A 231 -11.70 11.35 -4.42
CA VAL A 231 -10.62 12.31 -4.63
C VAL A 231 -9.87 12.01 -5.93
N ASP A 232 -9.29 13.03 -6.56
CA ASP A 232 -8.49 12.82 -7.77
C ASP A 232 -7.12 12.24 -7.43
N PHE A 233 -6.53 12.68 -6.29
CA PHE A 233 -5.29 12.12 -5.79
C PHE A 233 -5.07 12.40 -4.30
N LEU A 234 -4.18 11.59 -3.68
CA LEU A 234 -3.65 11.86 -2.35
C LEU A 234 -2.21 12.36 -2.48
N TRP A 235 -1.90 13.44 -1.77
CA TRP A 235 -0.52 13.85 -1.53
C TRP A 235 -0.10 13.36 -0.16
N ALA A 236 0.87 12.47 -0.09
CA ALA A 236 1.31 11.86 1.16
C ALA A 236 2.74 12.29 1.51
N ASN A 237 2.95 12.76 2.73
CA ASN A 237 4.24 13.06 3.32
C ASN A 237 4.57 12.03 4.38
N PHE A 238 5.83 11.64 4.47
CA PHE A 238 6.33 10.67 5.45
C PHE A 238 7.58 11.21 6.12
N SER A 239 7.76 10.90 7.40
CA SER A 239 8.97 11.20 8.17
C SER A 239 9.19 10.17 9.29
N ASN A 240 10.40 10.10 9.84
CA ASN A 240 10.76 9.12 10.88
C ASN A 240 9.99 9.30 12.20
N SER A 241 9.41 10.48 12.44
CA SER A 241 8.64 10.82 13.64
C SER A 241 7.81 12.07 13.40
N LYS A 242 6.88 12.36 14.31
CA LYS A 242 6.15 13.64 14.30
C LYS A 242 7.08 14.85 14.39
N ASP A 243 8.07 14.81 15.27
CA ASP A 243 9.03 15.92 15.40
C ASP A 243 9.84 16.14 14.11
N SER A 244 10.14 15.07 13.38
CA SER A 244 10.81 15.14 12.08
C SER A 244 9.87 15.70 11.01
N MET A 245 8.58 15.35 11.03
CA MET A 245 7.56 15.92 10.17
C MET A 245 7.38 17.43 10.43
N ASP A 246 7.28 17.83 11.70
CA ASP A 246 7.18 19.25 12.07
C ASP A 246 8.37 20.06 11.51
N LYS A 247 9.60 19.53 11.60
CA LYS A 247 10.79 20.16 10.99
C LYS A 247 10.72 20.22 9.47
N ALA A 248 10.28 19.13 8.83
CA ALA A 248 10.10 19.11 7.37
C ALA A 248 9.05 20.15 6.92
N SER A 249 7.97 20.30 7.67
CA SER A 249 6.93 21.31 7.43
C SER A 249 7.45 22.74 7.59
N GLU A 250 8.28 23.03 8.60
CA GLU A 250 8.94 24.33 8.75
C GLU A 250 9.83 24.66 7.54
N MET A 251 10.59 23.68 7.03
CA MET A 251 11.42 23.85 5.83
C MET A 251 10.59 24.04 4.57
N PHE A 252 9.49 23.29 4.44
CA PHE A 252 8.55 23.45 3.35
C PHE A 252 8.00 24.89 3.33
N ASP A 253 7.50 25.38 4.45
CA ASP A 253 6.92 26.71 4.56
C ASP A 253 7.90 27.81 4.21
N LYS A 254 9.17 27.65 4.61
CA LYS A 254 10.21 28.64 4.40
C LYS A 254 10.78 28.63 2.98
N ASP A 255 11.12 27.45 2.45
CA ASP A 255 12.00 27.35 1.30
C ASP A 255 11.29 26.81 0.03
N VAL A 256 10.21 26.03 0.17
CA VAL A 256 9.51 25.36 -0.93
C VAL A 256 8.16 26.04 -1.23
N ARG A 257 7.31 26.21 -0.23
CA ARG A 257 5.95 26.78 -0.37
C ARG A 257 5.92 28.10 -1.15
N PRO A 258 6.77 29.10 -0.89
CA PRO A 258 6.70 30.39 -1.58
C PRO A 258 6.92 30.28 -3.10
N LYS A 259 7.61 29.23 -3.56
CA LYS A 259 7.92 29.00 -4.97
C LYS A 259 6.93 28.08 -5.64
N MET A 260 6.52 27.03 -4.94
CA MET A 260 5.80 25.91 -5.54
C MET A 260 4.29 26.00 -5.32
N PHE A 261 3.82 26.55 -4.19
CA PHE A 261 2.38 26.64 -3.91
C PHE A 261 1.60 27.49 -4.92
N PRO A 262 2.11 28.65 -5.42
CA PRO A 262 1.42 29.37 -6.49
C PRO A 262 1.21 28.55 -7.76
N LEU A 263 2.19 27.71 -8.14
CA LEU A 263 2.10 26.83 -9.31
C LEU A 263 1.13 25.66 -9.05
N PHE A 264 1.20 25.07 -7.85
CA PHE A 264 0.27 24.02 -7.43
C PHE A 264 -1.19 24.48 -7.50
N SER A 265 -1.46 25.71 -7.01
CA SER A 265 -2.80 26.29 -6.97
C SER A 265 -3.39 26.62 -8.35
N GLU A 266 -2.63 26.46 -9.44
CA GLU A 266 -3.12 26.62 -10.81
C GLU A 266 -3.88 25.39 -11.29
N PHE A 267 -3.56 24.19 -10.78
CA PHE A 267 -4.12 22.93 -11.24
C PHE A 267 -4.85 22.11 -10.16
N ALA A 268 -4.55 22.31 -8.86
CA ALA A 268 -5.13 21.49 -7.79
C ALA A 268 -5.43 22.29 -6.52
N THR A 269 -6.33 21.74 -5.72
CA THR A 269 -6.60 22.13 -4.35
C THR A 269 -6.66 20.91 -3.47
N CYS A 270 -6.15 21.02 -2.24
CA CYS A 270 -6.21 19.94 -1.25
C CYS A 270 -6.97 20.40 0.00
N ALA A 271 -7.36 19.45 0.84
CA ALA A 271 -7.89 19.70 2.17
C ALA A 271 -6.94 20.61 2.96
N ASP A 272 -7.47 21.55 3.74
CA ASP A 272 -6.69 22.51 4.54
C ASP A 272 -5.85 21.82 5.63
N THR A 273 -6.32 20.67 6.11
CA THR A 273 -5.65 19.86 7.13
C THR A 273 -5.49 18.43 6.62
N PRO A 274 -4.31 17.82 6.84
CA PRO A 274 -4.10 16.42 6.46
C PRO A 274 -4.80 15.47 7.42
N ASP A 275 -5.09 14.28 6.93
CA ASP A 275 -5.27 13.11 7.78
C ASP A 275 -3.90 12.63 8.25
N VAL A 276 -3.71 12.43 9.54
CA VAL A 276 -2.41 12.11 10.14
C VAL A 276 -2.42 10.71 10.78
N TYR A 277 -1.33 9.99 10.55
CA TYR A 277 -1.23 8.61 11.02
C TYR A 277 0.14 8.27 11.59
N HIS A 278 0.11 7.39 12.60
CA HIS A 278 1.24 6.54 12.94
C HIS A 278 1.27 5.39 11.95
N GLY A 279 2.38 5.18 11.28
CA GLY A 279 2.55 4.13 10.29
C GLY A 279 3.59 3.09 10.70
N TRP A 280 3.40 1.86 10.24
CA TRP A 280 4.37 0.77 10.39
C TRP A 280 4.52 0.00 9.09
N THR A 281 5.75 -0.36 8.80
CA THR A 281 6.06 -1.27 7.71
C THR A 281 5.78 -2.70 8.15
N PHE A 282 4.85 -3.40 7.47
CA PHE A 282 4.52 -4.80 7.74
C PHE A 282 5.33 -5.76 6.87
N TYR A 283 5.71 -5.31 5.69
CA TYR A 283 6.41 -6.12 4.71
C TYR A 283 7.17 -5.22 3.74
N ILE A 284 8.39 -5.57 3.39
CA ILE A 284 9.17 -4.98 2.30
C ILE A 284 9.91 -6.11 1.60
N GLY A 285 9.57 -6.34 0.33
CA GLY A 285 10.23 -7.34 -0.49
C GLY A 285 10.35 -8.69 0.21
N ASP A 286 11.57 -9.22 0.30
CA ASP A 286 11.85 -10.52 0.91
C ASP A 286 12.20 -10.50 2.40
N LYS A 287 12.15 -9.34 3.05
CA LYS A 287 12.37 -9.25 4.51
C LYS A 287 11.20 -9.85 5.30
N LYS A 288 10.97 -11.15 5.09
CA LYS A 288 9.93 -11.94 5.78
C LYS A 288 10.08 -11.97 7.30
N GLU A 289 11.25 -11.56 7.82
CA GLU A 289 11.55 -11.53 9.26
C GLU A 289 11.41 -10.11 9.85
N PHE A 290 11.08 -9.11 9.03
CA PHE A 290 10.88 -7.76 9.53
C PHE A 290 9.62 -7.71 10.40
N MET A 291 9.78 -7.35 11.67
CA MET A 291 8.67 -7.17 12.60
C MET A 291 8.66 -5.74 13.12
N PRO A 292 7.61 -4.98 12.85
CA PRO A 292 7.50 -3.63 13.37
C PRO A 292 7.35 -3.64 14.90
N ASP A 293 7.94 -2.66 15.57
CA ASP A 293 7.72 -2.43 16.99
C ASP A 293 6.50 -1.53 17.19
N PHE A 294 5.34 -2.14 17.44
CA PHE A 294 4.10 -1.42 17.71
C PHE A 294 4.10 -0.67 19.05
N ASN A 295 5.09 -0.89 19.93
CA ASN A 295 5.23 -0.12 21.16
C ASN A 295 5.88 1.25 20.93
N SER A 296 6.37 1.53 19.72
CA SER A 296 6.97 2.82 19.35
C SER A 296 5.95 3.94 19.13
N MET A 297 4.68 3.72 19.47
CA MET A 297 3.62 4.75 19.42
C MET A 297 3.71 5.84 20.48
N ASP A 298 4.51 5.64 21.54
CA ASP A 298 4.60 6.53 22.70
C ASP A 298 5.66 7.63 22.53
#